data_089c6a520de346ce708364462865d9f7
#
_entry.id   089c6a520de346ce708364462865d9f7
#
_cell.length_a   1.000
_cell.length_b   1.000
_cell.length_c   1.000
_cell.angle_alpha   90.00
_cell.angle_beta   90.00
_cell.angle_gamma   90.00
#
_symmetry.space_group_name_H-M   'P 1'
#
loop_
_entity.id
_entity.type
_entity.pdbx_description
1 polymer ?
#
loop_
_entity_poly.entity_id
_entity_poly.type
_entity_poly.pdbx_seq_one_letter_code
_entity_poly.pdbx_strand_id
1 'polypeptide(L)'
;RSSHAGNAYSEGRSAIHALSKVIAEISSLENEEQGYSVNVGEIEGGEGAIIVAPEACAKIYTRFSSIEQREYLLSQIRKACEKNSGDGITVVCDEPIGFLPFLVNESNTKLFDIVKESGDALGWEVKGLEVRGAADAGITSCMNIPTICGMGPVGGNLHTDREYAVKDSFSQRQELLALSVVRAFQELSPGK
;
A
#
# COMPACT_ATOMS: atom_id res chain seq x y z
N ARG A 1 -0.85 6.49 -31.01
CA ARG A 1 -0.39 7.23 -32.19
C ARG A 1 -1.23 8.47 -32.39
N SER A 2 -0.60 9.64 -32.50
CA SER A 2 -1.30 10.90 -32.74
C SER A 2 -1.87 11.02 -34.14
N SER A 3 -2.95 11.77 -34.30
CA SER A 3 -3.53 12.24 -35.56
C SER A 3 -4.44 13.44 -35.26
N HIS A 4 -4.88 14.10 -36.31
CA HIS A 4 -5.88 15.19 -36.19
C HIS A 4 -7.26 14.60 -35.91
N ALA A 5 -7.86 14.94 -34.78
CA ALA A 5 -9.12 14.33 -34.32
C ALA A 5 -10.31 14.52 -35.27
N GLY A 6 -10.35 15.60 -36.06
CA GLY A 6 -11.39 15.83 -37.05
C GLY A 6 -11.08 15.25 -38.44
N ASN A 7 -9.86 15.46 -38.94
CA ASN A 7 -9.54 15.17 -40.35
C ASN A 7 -8.97 13.76 -40.57
N ALA A 8 -8.35 13.16 -39.56
CA ALA A 8 -7.64 11.89 -39.68
C ALA A 8 -7.81 11.00 -38.45
N TYR A 9 -9.00 11.01 -37.86
CA TYR A 9 -9.28 10.28 -36.61
C TYR A 9 -8.96 8.78 -36.73
N SER A 10 -9.28 8.14 -37.86
CA SER A 10 -9.05 6.72 -38.12
C SER A 10 -7.57 6.32 -38.18
N GLU A 11 -6.67 7.27 -38.44
CA GLU A 11 -5.23 7.06 -38.46
C GLU A 11 -4.61 7.07 -37.05
N GLY A 12 -5.28 7.70 -36.10
CA GLY A 12 -4.88 7.79 -34.71
C GLY A 12 -5.18 6.52 -33.91
N ARG A 13 -4.54 6.42 -32.76
CA ARG A 13 -4.85 5.43 -31.71
C ARG A 13 -4.78 6.13 -30.36
N SER A 14 -5.94 6.27 -29.72
CA SER A 14 -6.05 7.05 -28.50
C SER A 14 -5.65 6.26 -27.27
N ALA A 15 -4.52 6.61 -26.69
CA ALA A 15 -4.08 6.05 -25.41
C ALA A 15 -5.04 6.40 -24.26
N ILE A 16 -5.63 7.62 -24.27
CA ILE A 16 -6.63 8.01 -23.26
C ILE A 16 -7.86 7.09 -23.33
N HIS A 17 -8.35 6.75 -24.53
CA HIS A 17 -9.51 5.85 -24.66
C HIS A 17 -9.18 4.42 -24.18
N ALA A 18 -7.96 3.92 -24.43
CA ALA A 18 -7.56 2.63 -23.92
C ALA A 18 -7.44 2.65 -22.38
N LEU A 19 -6.75 3.66 -21.84
CA LEU A 19 -6.57 3.82 -20.40
C LEU A 19 -7.91 3.99 -19.67
N SER A 20 -8.87 4.76 -20.24
CA SER A 20 -10.19 4.94 -19.63
C SER A 20 -10.96 3.63 -19.47
N LYS A 21 -10.81 2.68 -20.42
CA LYS A 21 -11.42 1.35 -20.30
C LYS A 21 -10.76 0.52 -19.20
N VAL A 22 -9.43 0.55 -19.13
CA VAL A 22 -8.69 -0.10 -18.02
C VAL A 22 -9.16 0.45 -16.69
N ILE A 23 -9.21 1.79 -16.54
CA ILE A 23 -9.65 2.46 -15.31
C ILE A 23 -11.08 2.03 -14.93
N ALA A 24 -12.01 2.00 -15.89
CA ALA A 24 -13.39 1.58 -15.63
C ALA A 24 -13.46 0.12 -15.13
N GLU A 25 -12.65 -0.77 -15.69
CA GLU A 25 -12.61 -2.18 -15.26
C GLU A 25 -12.01 -2.32 -13.86
N ILE A 26 -10.86 -1.69 -13.58
CA ILE A 26 -10.20 -1.84 -12.27
C ILE A 26 -10.92 -1.11 -11.14
N SER A 27 -11.63 -0.01 -11.44
CA SER A 27 -12.44 0.70 -10.44
C SER A 27 -13.60 -0.15 -9.89
N SER A 28 -14.00 -1.19 -10.61
CA SER A 28 -15.02 -2.14 -10.14
C SER A 28 -14.48 -3.23 -9.19
N LEU A 29 -13.17 -3.27 -8.97
CA LEU A 29 -12.53 -4.30 -8.12
C LEU A 29 -12.61 -3.98 -6.63
N GLU A 30 -13.08 -2.79 -6.24
CA GLU A 30 -13.23 -2.42 -4.84
C GLU A 30 -14.17 -3.38 -4.10
N ASN A 31 -13.74 -3.87 -2.95
CA ASN A 31 -14.55 -4.70 -2.07
C ASN A 31 -14.17 -4.43 -0.60
N GLU A 32 -14.90 -3.50 0.02
CA GLU A 32 -14.66 -3.12 1.42
C GLU A 32 -14.94 -4.27 2.39
N GLU A 33 -15.92 -5.13 2.10
CA GLU A 33 -16.27 -6.28 2.95
C GLU A 33 -15.13 -7.29 3.00
N GLN A 34 -14.43 -7.47 1.90
CA GLN A 34 -13.25 -8.34 1.82
C GLN A 34 -11.95 -7.62 2.21
N GLY A 35 -11.99 -6.32 2.47
CA GLY A 35 -10.85 -5.56 3.00
C GLY A 35 -9.80 -5.14 1.96
N TYR A 36 -10.14 -5.10 0.68
CA TYR A 36 -9.24 -4.57 -0.36
C TYR A 36 -9.90 -3.44 -1.17
N SER A 37 -9.08 -2.55 -1.72
CA SER A 37 -9.54 -1.45 -2.57
C SER A 37 -8.53 -1.08 -3.64
N VAL A 38 -9.04 -0.43 -4.70
CA VAL A 38 -8.26 0.10 -5.82
C VAL A 38 -8.64 1.57 -5.99
N ASN A 39 -7.66 2.45 -5.96
CA ASN A 39 -7.85 3.87 -6.21
C ASN A 39 -6.96 4.34 -7.37
N VAL A 40 -7.55 4.98 -8.36
CA VAL A 40 -6.82 5.68 -9.42
C VAL A 40 -6.66 7.13 -8.98
N GLY A 41 -5.50 7.45 -8.42
CA GLY A 41 -5.25 8.75 -7.79
C GLY A 41 -4.73 9.83 -8.74
N GLU A 42 -4.17 9.42 -9.89
CA GLU A 42 -3.57 10.36 -10.84
C GLU A 42 -3.73 9.83 -12.27
N ILE A 43 -4.07 10.71 -13.20
CA ILE A 43 -4.18 10.41 -14.63
C ILE A 43 -3.52 11.54 -15.40
N GLU A 44 -2.63 11.20 -16.32
CA GLU A 44 -1.98 12.13 -17.22
C GLU A 44 -2.10 11.63 -18.66
N GLY A 45 -2.20 12.56 -19.63
CA GLY A 45 -2.20 12.24 -21.06
C GLY A 45 -2.82 13.27 -21.94
N GLY A 46 -2.42 13.24 -23.21
CA GLY A 46 -2.91 14.13 -24.26
C GLY A 46 -2.26 15.52 -24.26
N GLU A 47 -2.31 16.18 -25.41
CA GLU A 47 -1.72 17.51 -25.63
C GLU A 47 -2.78 18.56 -26.01
N GLY A 48 -3.98 18.14 -26.33
CA GLY A 48 -5.09 19.04 -26.72
C GLY A 48 -6.25 18.29 -27.38
N ALA A 49 -7.44 18.90 -27.33
CA ALA A 49 -8.68 18.27 -27.79
C ALA A 49 -8.74 17.93 -29.29
N ILE A 50 -7.93 18.59 -30.09
CA ILE A 50 -7.89 18.37 -31.56
C ILE A 50 -6.86 17.28 -31.96
N ILE A 51 -6.13 16.70 -30.99
CA ILE A 51 -5.10 15.68 -31.22
C ILE A 51 -5.53 14.38 -30.57
N VAL A 52 -5.49 13.27 -31.32
CA VAL A 52 -5.64 11.95 -30.74
C VAL A 52 -4.44 11.67 -29.86
N ALA A 53 -4.64 11.42 -28.57
CA ALA A 53 -3.57 11.29 -27.58
C ALA A 53 -2.70 10.05 -27.84
N PRO A 54 -1.39 10.21 -28.11
CA PRO A 54 -0.50 9.08 -28.37
C PRO A 54 -0.12 8.31 -27.11
N GLU A 55 -0.14 8.99 -25.96
CA GLU A 55 0.31 8.46 -24.67
C GLU A 55 -0.67 8.88 -23.56
N ALA A 56 -0.80 8.05 -22.57
CA ALA A 56 -1.50 8.33 -21.32
C ALA A 56 -1.00 7.39 -20.23
N CYS A 57 -0.97 7.85 -18.99
CA CYS A 57 -0.64 7.01 -17.84
C CYS A 57 -1.58 7.28 -16.66
N ALA A 58 -1.65 6.34 -15.75
CA ALA A 58 -2.36 6.49 -14.47
C ALA A 58 -1.53 5.88 -13.33
N LYS A 59 -1.61 6.49 -12.14
CA LYS A 59 -1.06 5.93 -10.92
C LYS A 59 -2.18 5.32 -10.10
N ILE A 60 -2.00 4.06 -9.77
CA ILE A 60 -3.00 3.24 -9.10
C ILE A 60 -2.46 2.87 -7.72
N TYR A 61 -3.24 3.15 -6.69
CA TYR A 61 -3.01 2.66 -5.34
C TYR A 61 -3.90 1.45 -5.09
N THR A 62 -3.30 0.35 -4.64
CA THR A 62 -4.04 -0.85 -4.21
C THR A 62 -3.84 -1.06 -2.72
N ARG A 63 -4.93 -1.37 -2.02
CA ARG A 63 -4.91 -1.76 -0.62
C ARG A 63 -5.38 -3.20 -0.49
N PHE A 64 -4.71 -3.96 0.37
CA PHE A 64 -5.00 -5.37 0.63
C PHE A 64 -4.52 -5.76 2.05
N SER A 65 -5.09 -6.81 2.61
CA SER A 65 -4.76 -7.32 3.95
C SER A 65 -4.02 -8.67 3.90
N SER A 66 -3.92 -9.29 2.72
CA SER A 66 -3.19 -10.56 2.55
C SER A 66 -2.44 -10.60 1.21
N ILE A 67 -1.50 -11.52 1.11
CA ILE A 67 -0.75 -11.77 -0.13
C ILE A 67 -1.67 -12.28 -1.24
N GLU A 68 -2.63 -13.12 -0.91
CA GLU A 68 -3.61 -13.66 -1.86
C GLU A 68 -4.45 -12.53 -2.49
N GLN A 69 -4.89 -11.56 -1.69
CA GLN A 69 -5.62 -10.39 -2.17
C GLN A 69 -4.74 -9.53 -3.08
N ARG A 70 -3.46 -9.33 -2.72
CA ARG A 70 -2.49 -8.64 -3.56
C ARG A 70 -2.39 -9.29 -4.94
N GLU A 71 -2.12 -10.59 -4.97
CA GLU A 71 -1.97 -11.35 -6.22
C GLU A 71 -3.26 -11.34 -7.05
N TYR A 72 -4.42 -11.44 -6.39
CA TYR A 72 -5.71 -11.29 -7.05
C TYR A 72 -5.83 -9.93 -7.74
N LEU A 73 -5.64 -8.82 -7.02
CA LEU A 73 -5.75 -7.48 -7.57
C LEU A 73 -4.78 -7.25 -8.74
N LEU A 74 -3.51 -7.61 -8.57
CA LEU A 74 -2.52 -7.49 -9.63
C LEU A 74 -2.89 -8.30 -10.87
N SER A 75 -3.40 -9.53 -10.67
CA SER A 75 -3.86 -10.37 -11.78
C SER A 75 -5.02 -9.73 -12.55
N GLN A 76 -5.97 -9.09 -11.86
CA GLN A 76 -7.09 -8.40 -12.51
C GLN A 76 -6.64 -7.14 -13.25
N ILE A 77 -5.72 -6.36 -12.67
CA ILE A 77 -5.15 -5.18 -13.32
C ILE A 77 -4.40 -5.59 -14.60
N ARG A 78 -3.54 -6.61 -14.54
CA ARG A 78 -2.83 -7.14 -15.72
C ARG A 78 -3.80 -7.59 -16.81
N LYS A 79 -4.85 -8.33 -16.46
CA LYS A 79 -5.89 -8.77 -17.40
C LYS A 79 -6.60 -7.59 -18.06
N ALA A 80 -6.91 -6.53 -17.30
CA ALA A 80 -7.52 -5.32 -17.86
C ALA A 80 -6.56 -4.63 -18.85
N CYS A 81 -5.25 -4.57 -18.54
CA CYS A 81 -4.24 -4.03 -19.44
C CYS A 81 -4.10 -4.88 -20.73
N GLU A 82 -3.99 -6.19 -20.61
CA GLU A 82 -3.90 -7.11 -21.75
C GLU A 82 -5.13 -7.01 -22.67
N LYS A 83 -6.33 -7.03 -22.10
CA LYS A 83 -7.60 -6.93 -22.82
C LYS A 83 -7.73 -5.63 -23.62
N ASN A 84 -7.17 -4.53 -23.09
CA ASN A 84 -7.24 -3.21 -23.73
C ASN A 84 -5.98 -2.86 -24.54
N SER A 85 -5.07 -3.82 -24.71
CA SER A 85 -3.97 -3.78 -25.68
C SER A 85 -4.44 -4.34 -27.02
N GLY A 86 -3.86 -3.88 -28.13
CA GLY A 86 -4.20 -4.31 -29.49
C GLY A 86 -4.46 -3.11 -30.40
N ASP A 87 -4.67 -3.36 -31.69
CA ASP A 87 -4.94 -2.34 -32.72
C ASP A 87 -3.94 -1.17 -32.72
N GLY A 88 -2.68 -1.46 -32.43
CA GLY A 88 -1.61 -0.45 -32.37
C GLY A 88 -1.55 0.33 -31.07
N ILE A 89 -2.20 -0.15 -30.00
CA ILE A 89 -2.09 0.30 -28.62
C ILE A 89 -1.38 -0.77 -27.80
N THR A 90 -0.42 -0.34 -26.98
CA THR A 90 0.23 -1.18 -25.96
C THR A 90 -0.08 -0.60 -24.59
N VAL A 91 -0.67 -1.40 -23.71
CA VAL A 91 -0.89 -1.04 -22.32
C VAL A 91 0.09 -1.84 -21.46
N VAL A 92 0.94 -1.16 -20.72
CA VAL A 92 1.94 -1.74 -19.84
C VAL A 92 1.52 -1.49 -18.39
N CYS A 93 1.54 -2.53 -17.57
CA CYS A 93 1.41 -2.43 -16.12
C CYS A 93 2.81 -2.49 -15.52
N ASP A 94 3.30 -1.38 -15.00
CA ASP A 94 4.53 -1.34 -14.22
C ASP A 94 4.19 -1.54 -12.75
N GLU A 95 4.88 -2.48 -12.12
CA GLU A 95 4.63 -2.88 -10.73
C GLU A 95 5.88 -2.60 -9.89
N PRO A 96 6.03 -1.38 -9.39
CA PRO A 96 7.09 -1.12 -8.43
C PRO A 96 6.87 -1.96 -7.17
N ILE A 97 7.95 -2.36 -6.51
CA ILE A 97 7.86 -3.03 -5.20
C ILE A 97 7.16 -2.07 -4.25
N GLY A 98 5.91 -2.39 -3.94
CA GLY A 98 5.09 -1.64 -3.00
C GLY A 98 5.18 -2.22 -1.59
N PHE A 99 4.40 -1.65 -0.69
CA PHE A 99 4.26 -2.17 0.66
C PHE A 99 3.60 -3.56 0.64
N LEU A 100 4.10 -4.43 1.52
CA LEU A 100 3.49 -5.73 1.78
C LEU A 100 2.57 -5.65 3.01
N PRO A 101 1.57 -6.54 3.14
CA PRO A 101 0.71 -6.55 4.31
C PRO A 101 1.51 -6.95 5.55
N PHE A 102 1.17 -6.33 6.69
CA PHE A 102 1.71 -6.77 7.97
C PHE A 102 0.93 -8.02 8.42
N LEU A 103 1.60 -9.16 8.47
CA LEU A 103 0.97 -10.42 8.81
C LEU A 103 0.98 -10.65 10.33
N VAL A 104 -0.16 -11.05 10.88
CA VAL A 104 -0.25 -11.54 12.25
C VAL A 104 0.16 -13.02 12.24
N ASN A 105 1.41 -13.31 12.58
CA ASN A 105 1.97 -14.66 12.68
C ASN A 105 2.50 -14.93 14.09
N GLU A 106 2.91 -16.17 14.35
CA GLU A 106 3.40 -16.58 15.69
C GLU A 106 4.61 -15.77 16.16
N SER A 107 5.55 -15.46 15.24
CA SER A 107 6.75 -14.68 15.56
C SER A 107 6.41 -13.25 15.99
N ASN A 108 5.49 -12.60 15.28
CA ASN A 108 5.04 -11.24 15.61
C ASN A 108 4.20 -11.22 16.89
N THR A 109 3.39 -12.27 17.13
CA THR A 109 2.60 -12.40 18.36
C THR A 109 3.51 -12.52 19.57
N LYS A 110 4.54 -13.38 19.52
CA LYS A 110 5.53 -13.51 20.61
C LYS A 110 6.23 -12.17 20.91
N LEU A 111 6.65 -11.46 19.87
CA LEU A 111 7.28 -10.15 20.06
C LEU A 111 6.30 -9.11 20.61
N PHE A 112 5.03 -9.16 20.21
CA PHE A 112 3.98 -8.29 20.76
C PHE A 112 3.72 -8.57 22.24
N ASP A 113 3.72 -9.84 22.66
CA ASP A 113 3.55 -10.21 24.07
C ASP A 113 4.68 -9.63 24.94
N ILE A 114 5.93 -9.64 24.46
CA ILE A 114 7.06 -8.99 25.14
C ILE A 114 6.85 -7.48 25.27
N VAL A 115 6.35 -6.82 24.22
CA VAL A 115 6.05 -5.38 24.26
C VAL A 115 4.91 -5.08 25.24
N LYS A 116 3.88 -5.94 25.26
CA LYS A 116 2.77 -5.81 26.20
C LYS A 116 3.22 -5.95 27.64
N GLU A 117 4.00 -6.97 27.97
CA GLU A 117 4.58 -7.18 29.29
C GLU A 117 5.51 -6.02 29.72
N SER A 118 6.22 -5.44 28.76
CA SER A 118 7.04 -4.26 28.99
C SER A 118 6.17 -3.03 29.34
N GLY A 119 5.04 -2.87 28.66
CA GLY A 119 4.05 -1.85 28.98
C GLY A 119 3.46 -2.04 30.39
N ASP A 120 3.04 -3.25 30.71
CA ASP A 120 2.49 -3.61 32.02
C ASP A 120 3.48 -3.28 33.16
N ALA A 121 4.78 -3.59 32.96
CA ALA A 121 5.84 -3.26 33.92
C ALA A 121 6.05 -1.75 34.09
N LEU A 122 5.73 -0.93 33.10
CA LEU A 122 5.77 0.52 33.14
C LEU A 122 4.43 1.15 33.59
N GLY A 123 3.41 0.35 33.84
CA GLY A 123 2.08 0.79 34.21
C GLY A 123 1.25 1.31 33.02
N TRP A 124 1.56 0.90 31.80
CA TRP A 124 0.88 1.32 30.58
C TRP A 124 0.16 0.18 29.89
N GLU A 125 -1.06 0.41 29.45
CA GLU A 125 -1.81 -0.54 28.65
C GLU A 125 -1.32 -0.46 27.18
N VAL A 126 -0.80 -1.59 26.66
CA VAL A 126 -0.42 -1.73 25.24
C VAL A 126 -1.44 -2.59 24.51
N LYS A 127 -2.00 -2.03 23.44
CA LYS A 127 -2.99 -2.72 22.59
C LYS A 127 -2.48 -2.86 21.17
N GLY A 128 -2.68 -4.04 20.58
CA GLY A 128 -2.57 -4.23 19.13
C GLY A 128 -3.81 -3.66 18.43
N LEU A 129 -3.58 -2.90 17.37
CA LEU A 129 -4.65 -2.30 16.57
C LEU A 129 -4.49 -2.72 15.11
N GLU A 130 -5.60 -3.06 14.48
CA GLU A 130 -5.63 -3.15 13.03
C GLU A 130 -5.71 -1.73 12.43
N VAL A 131 -4.70 -1.36 11.66
CA VAL A 131 -4.66 -0.06 10.99
C VAL A 131 -4.66 -0.26 9.47
N ARG A 132 -5.24 0.72 8.76
CA ARG A 132 -5.35 0.68 7.30
C ARG A 132 -4.14 1.30 6.57
N GLY A 133 -3.15 1.77 7.31
CA GLY A 133 -1.90 2.32 6.77
C GLY A 133 -0.91 1.21 6.40
N ALA A 134 -0.07 1.48 5.41
CA ALA A 134 1.04 0.62 5.03
C ALA A 134 2.33 1.07 5.73
N ALA A 135 3.24 0.12 5.95
CA ALA A 135 4.56 0.38 6.50
C ALA A 135 5.58 -0.67 6.02
N ASP A 136 6.86 -0.31 6.01
CA ASP A 136 7.97 -1.22 5.65
C ASP A 136 8.02 -2.48 6.55
N ALA A 137 7.46 -2.41 7.75
CA ALA A 137 7.29 -3.54 8.65
C ALA A 137 6.53 -4.73 8.01
N GLY A 138 5.71 -4.49 6.99
CA GLY A 138 5.08 -5.55 6.21
C GLY A 138 6.09 -6.45 5.50
N ILE A 139 7.20 -5.90 5.01
CA ILE A 139 8.25 -6.64 4.31
C ILE A 139 8.87 -7.68 5.24
N THR A 140 9.34 -7.26 6.41
CA THR A 140 9.97 -8.15 7.40
C THR A 140 8.98 -9.15 7.97
N SER A 141 7.72 -8.73 8.18
CA SER A 141 6.64 -9.62 8.62
C SER A 141 6.37 -10.74 7.61
N CYS A 142 6.31 -10.42 6.31
CA CYS A 142 6.15 -11.43 5.24
C CYS A 142 7.36 -12.37 5.12
N MET A 143 8.54 -11.95 5.55
CA MET A 143 9.74 -12.80 5.64
C MET A 143 9.78 -13.66 6.91
N ASN A 144 8.73 -13.65 7.71
CA ASN A 144 8.65 -14.32 9.02
C ASN A 144 9.74 -13.89 10.02
N ILE A 145 10.20 -12.64 9.89
CA ILE A 145 11.09 -12.01 10.86
C ILE A 145 10.21 -11.35 11.94
N PRO A 146 10.42 -11.64 13.23
CA PRO A 146 9.67 -11.03 14.32
C PRO A 146 9.70 -9.50 14.20
N THR A 147 8.55 -8.89 13.99
CA THR A 147 8.44 -7.46 13.68
C THR A 147 7.30 -6.83 14.48
N ILE A 148 7.52 -5.62 14.98
CA ILE A 148 6.50 -4.75 15.58
C ILE A 148 6.51 -3.41 14.86
N CYS A 149 5.32 -2.90 14.57
CA CYS A 149 5.10 -1.58 14.00
C CYS A 149 4.35 -0.69 15.00
N GLY A 150 4.43 0.64 14.85
CA GLY A 150 3.67 1.58 15.69
C GLY A 150 4.31 1.87 17.05
N MET A 151 5.62 1.68 17.21
CA MET A 151 6.35 1.98 18.44
C MET A 151 6.71 3.46 18.61
N GLY A 152 6.43 4.30 17.63
CA GLY A 152 6.68 5.75 17.68
C GLY A 152 5.70 6.52 18.56
N PRO A 153 5.81 7.86 18.61
CA PRO A 153 4.96 8.72 19.41
C PRO A 153 3.50 8.64 19.00
N VAL A 154 2.60 9.00 19.92
CA VAL A 154 1.18 9.16 19.61
C VAL A 154 0.98 10.42 18.79
N GLY A 155 0.19 10.33 17.74
CA GLY A 155 -0.09 11.46 16.85
C GLY A 155 -1.39 11.27 16.08
N GLY A 156 -1.69 12.21 15.21
CA GLY A 156 -2.88 12.16 14.37
C GLY A 156 -2.83 13.11 13.19
N ASN A 157 -3.90 13.09 12.38
CA ASN A 157 -4.06 13.88 11.17
C ASN A 157 -2.92 13.68 10.14
N LEU A 158 -2.41 12.44 10.03
CA LEU A 158 -1.32 12.08 9.13
C LEU A 158 -1.57 12.59 7.70
N HIS A 159 -0.50 13.08 7.06
CA HIS A 159 -0.50 13.60 5.69
C HIS A 159 -1.37 14.85 5.48
N THR A 160 -1.60 15.63 6.54
CA THR A 160 -2.28 16.92 6.46
C THR A 160 -1.44 18.05 7.09
N ASP A 161 -1.81 19.29 6.80
CA ASP A 161 -1.23 20.49 7.44
C ASP A 161 -1.55 20.60 8.94
N ARG A 162 -2.39 19.72 9.47
CA ARG A 162 -2.75 19.61 10.88
C ARG A 162 -2.15 18.37 11.55
N GLU A 163 -1.18 17.74 10.93
CA GLU A 163 -0.47 16.60 11.53
C GLU A 163 0.21 17.03 12.84
N TYR A 164 0.05 16.19 13.86
CA TYR A 164 0.62 16.46 15.17
C TYR A 164 1.18 15.20 15.84
N ALA A 165 2.11 15.41 16.77
CA ALA A 165 2.55 14.41 17.73
C ALA A 165 2.37 14.91 19.16
N VAL A 166 1.94 14.03 20.05
CA VAL A 166 1.78 14.33 21.49
C VAL A 166 3.16 14.31 22.16
N LYS A 167 3.60 15.47 22.66
CA LYS A 167 4.95 15.67 23.21
C LYS A 167 5.31 14.66 24.30
N ASP A 168 4.42 14.46 25.26
CA ASP A 168 4.68 13.57 26.40
C ASP A 168 4.80 12.09 26.00
N SER A 169 4.21 11.72 24.86
CA SER A 169 4.29 10.36 24.34
C SER A 169 5.69 9.97 23.85
N PHE A 170 6.57 10.93 23.55
CA PHE A 170 7.95 10.61 23.12
C PHE A 170 8.72 9.88 24.22
N SER A 171 8.76 10.41 25.44
CA SER A 171 9.45 9.77 26.56
C SER A 171 8.85 8.40 26.87
N GLN A 172 7.52 8.32 26.95
CA GLN A 172 6.83 7.06 27.20
C GLN A 172 7.16 5.98 26.16
N ARG A 173 7.14 6.36 24.89
CA ARG A 173 7.46 5.41 23.80
C ARG A 173 8.94 5.01 23.78
N GLN A 174 9.84 5.92 24.14
CA GLN A 174 11.27 5.58 24.29
C GLN A 174 11.50 4.59 25.42
N GLU A 175 10.87 4.75 26.58
CA GLU A 175 10.98 3.82 27.70
C GLU A 175 10.41 2.45 27.34
N LEU A 176 9.23 2.41 26.72
CA LEU A 176 8.61 1.18 26.24
C LEU A 176 9.53 0.45 25.24
N LEU A 177 10.05 1.17 24.25
CA LEU A 177 10.93 0.60 23.23
C LEU A 177 12.22 0.07 23.87
N ALA A 178 12.86 0.82 24.73
CA ALA A 178 14.12 0.41 25.37
C ALA A 178 13.93 -0.87 26.21
N LEU A 179 12.89 -0.94 27.04
CA LEU A 179 12.59 -2.12 27.84
C LEU A 179 12.23 -3.33 26.96
N SER A 180 11.41 -3.11 25.92
CA SER A 180 11.03 -4.17 24.97
C SER A 180 12.23 -4.76 24.23
N VAL A 181 13.17 -3.93 23.80
CA VAL A 181 14.40 -4.39 23.12
C VAL A 181 15.24 -5.24 24.05
N VAL A 182 15.43 -4.82 25.30
CA VAL A 182 16.22 -5.59 26.28
C VAL A 182 15.57 -6.96 26.55
N ARG A 183 14.25 -6.99 26.76
CA ARG A 183 13.52 -8.25 26.99
C ARG A 183 13.53 -9.15 25.74
N ALA A 184 13.26 -8.59 24.56
CA ALA A 184 13.30 -9.36 23.32
C ALA A 184 14.69 -10.00 23.08
N PHE A 185 15.76 -9.27 23.37
CA PHE A 185 17.11 -9.82 23.29
C PHE A 185 17.33 -10.98 24.28
N GLN A 186 16.78 -10.89 25.48
CA GLN A 186 16.90 -11.94 26.50
C GLN A 186 16.09 -13.19 26.15
N GLU A 187 14.92 -13.05 25.57
CA GLU A 187 13.96 -14.12 25.33
C GLU A 187 14.07 -14.76 23.94
N LEU A 188 14.42 -13.96 22.92
CA LEU A 188 14.45 -14.42 21.52
C LEU A 188 15.86 -14.72 21.00
N SER A 189 16.93 -14.42 21.76
CA SER A 189 18.29 -14.75 21.30
C SER A 189 18.50 -16.26 21.30
N PRO A 190 18.94 -16.87 20.18
CA PRO A 190 19.25 -18.29 20.14
C PRO A 190 20.45 -18.58 20.99
N GLY A 191 20.26 -19.35 22.05
CA GLY A 191 21.35 -19.98 22.84
C GLY A 191 21.73 -19.26 24.14
N LYS A 192 20.96 -19.50 25.16
CA LYS A 192 21.45 -19.72 26.54
C LYS A 192 21.01 -21.08 26.98
#